data_289a4d10d334fb652111c0981a31eab1
#
_entry.id   289a4d10d334fb652111c0981a31eab1
#
_cell.length_a   1.000
_cell.length_b   1.000
_cell.length_c   1.000
_cell.angle_alpha   90.00
_cell.angle_beta   90.00
_cell.angle_gamma   90.00
#
_symmetry.space_group_name_H-M   'P 1'
#
loop_
_entity.id
_entity.type
_entity.pdbx_description
1 polymer ?
#
loop_
_entity_poly.entity_id
_entity_poly.type
_entity_poly.pdbx_seq_one_letter_code
_entity_poly.pdbx_strand_id
1 'polypeptide(L)'
;MKVQGFRSISIDLMYGLPGQGRVQLLKDLDAAIHLSPEHISLYSLTLEAPSKFSVHPPDLPDPQTNADLFCFAKSRLESAGYRHYEVSNFCRPGFESRHNLNYWQGGDYIGLGVAAHSHQQGRRWWNIDQTKRYIERVKNGASPCAGEEVLDAEGRLRDALVFGLRMTDGVCLSQLEERFGAVIDESRQKQLEAMAEEGFLDFDKGKRCVKATLKGMLVLDELSVRLI
;
A
#
# COMPACT_ATOMS: atom_id res chain seq x y z
N MET A 1 7.99 25.45 8.15
CA MET A 1 7.26 25.02 6.95
C MET A 1 5.82 25.51 6.92
N LYS A 2 5.03 25.38 7.98
CA LYS A 2 3.65 25.94 8.02
C LYS A 2 3.61 27.45 7.78
N VAL A 3 4.64 28.18 8.19
CA VAL A 3 4.82 29.61 7.93
C VAL A 3 4.91 29.95 6.42
N GLN A 4 5.27 28.98 5.59
CA GLN A 4 5.38 29.14 4.12
C GLN A 4 4.07 28.85 3.37
N GLY A 5 2.95 28.66 4.08
CA GLY A 5 1.63 28.50 3.46
C GLY A 5 1.25 27.07 3.02
N PHE A 6 2.07 26.07 3.29
CA PHE A 6 1.67 24.67 3.05
C PHE A 6 0.56 24.24 4.01
N ARG A 7 -0.53 23.69 3.46
CA ARG A 7 -1.70 23.22 4.22
C ARG A 7 -1.56 21.81 4.73
N SER A 8 -0.74 20.99 4.07
CA SER A 8 -0.47 19.60 4.41
C SER A 8 1.01 19.30 4.21
N ILE A 9 1.60 18.67 5.20
CA ILE A 9 2.99 18.22 5.19
C ILE A 9 2.96 16.74 5.48
N SER A 10 3.67 15.95 4.67
CA SER A 10 3.92 14.53 4.92
C SER A 10 5.37 14.33 5.33
N ILE A 11 5.60 13.42 6.27
CA ILE A 11 6.92 12.94 6.68
C ILE A 11 6.97 11.45 6.45
N ASP A 12 8.02 10.98 5.77
CA ASP A 12 8.27 9.57 5.57
C ASP A 12 9.29 9.08 6.60
N LEU A 13 8.95 8.02 7.32
CA LEU A 13 9.80 7.34 8.27
C LEU A 13 10.06 5.91 7.82
N MET A 14 11.22 5.39 8.17
CA MET A 14 11.55 3.98 8.00
C MET A 14 11.73 3.30 9.35
N TYR A 15 11.25 2.06 9.45
CA TYR A 15 11.53 1.19 10.58
C TYR A 15 12.13 -0.15 10.11
N GLY A 16 12.55 -0.98 11.04
CA GLY A 16 13.22 -2.23 10.72
C GLY A 16 14.62 -2.03 10.14
N LEU A 17 15.27 -0.91 10.47
CA LEU A 17 16.65 -0.64 10.06
C LEU A 17 17.64 -1.53 10.82
N PRO A 18 18.84 -1.79 10.25
CA PRO A 18 19.88 -2.54 10.94
C PRO A 18 20.20 -1.98 12.32
N GLY A 19 20.09 -2.81 13.36
CA GLY A 19 20.32 -2.42 14.74
C GLY A 19 19.28 -1.48 15.34
N GLN A 20 18.20 -1.14 14.65
CA GLN A 20 17.15 -0.30 15.18
C GLN A 20 16.27 -1.08 16.17
N GLY A 21 16.26 -0.66 17.42
CA GLY A 21 15.33 -1.14 18.43
C GLY A 21 14.23 -0.10 18.75
N ARG A 22 13.33 -0.46 19.68
CA ARG A 22 12.21 0.41 20.09
C ARG A 22 12.64 1.79 20.55
N VAL A 23 13.81 1.91 21.21
CA VAL A 23 14.30 3.21 21.73
C VAL A 23 14.67 4.17 20.60
N GLN A 24 15.33 3.67 19.55
CA GLN A 24 15.67 4.49 18.38
C GLN A 24 14.40 4.86 17.61
N LEU A 25 13.53 3.88 17.34
CA LEU A 25 12.27 4.14 16.65
C LEU A 25 11.39 5.15 17.40
N LEU A 26 11.34 5.07 18.75
CA LEU A 26 10.61 6.06 19.55
C LEU A 26 11.13 7.48 19.37
N LYS A 27 12.46 7.67 19.33
CA LYS A 27 13.06 8.98 19.08
C LYS A 27 12.68 9.55 17.73
N ASP A 28 12.69 8.71 16.69
CA ASP A 28 12.32 9.12 15.34
C ASP A 28 10.83 9.50 15.26
N LEU A 29 9.95 8.69 15.87
CA LEU A 29 8.53 8.97 15.98
C LEU A 29 8.23 10.25 16.74
N ASP A 30 8.87 10.45 17.89
CA ASP A 30 8.67 11.63 18.72
C ASP A 30 9.16 12.90 18.02
N ALA A 31 10.28 12.82 17.30
CA ALA A 31 10.78 13.92 16.49
C ALA A 31 9.79 14.28 15.35
N ALA A 32 9.25 13.28 14.66
CA ALA A 32 8.24 13.50 13.62
C ALA A 32 6.93 14.07 14.19
N ILE A 33 6.44 13.53 15.31
CA ILE A 33 5.23 14.01 16.00
C ILE A 33 5.41 15.45 16.49
N HIS A 34 6.60 15.81 16.99
CA HIS A 34 6.92 17.18 17.42
C HIS A 34 6.82 18.21 16.29
N LEU A 35 7.15 17.81 15.05
CA LEU A 35 6.97 18.65 13.87
C LEU A 35 5.49 18.84 13.49
N SER A 36 4.60 18.04 14.08
CA SER A 36 3.15 18.10 13.91
C SER A 36 2.72 18.09 12.42
N PRO A 37 3.20 17.13 11.61
CA PRO A 37 2.76 17.00 10.21
C PRO A 37 1.28 16.55 10.17
N GLU A 38 0.63 16.77 9.06
CA GLU A 38 -0.72 16.28 8.80
C GLU A 38 -0.72 14.79 8.43
N HIS A 39 0.41 14.29 7.89
CA HIS A 39 0.52 12.92 7.38
C HIS A 39 1.91 12.33 7.71
N ILE A 40 1.94 11.04 8.01
CA ILE A 40 3.17 10.28 8.25
C ILE A 40 3.07 8.95 7.49
N SER A 41 4.06 8.70 6.62
CA SER A 41 4.26 7.39 6.02
C SER A 41 5.29 6.62 6.85
N LEU A 42 5.02 5.35 7.11
CA LEU A 42 5.87 4.48 7.91
C LEU A 42 6.18 3.20 7.13
N TYR A 43 7.39 3.09 6.60
CA TYR A 43 7.82 2.00 5.73
C TYR A 43 8.79 1.06 6.44
N SER A 44 8.57 -0.25 6.30
CA SER A 44 9.58 -1.24 6.64
C SER A 44 10.70 -1.23 5.62
N LEU A 45 11.96 -1.37 6.09
CA LEU A 45 13.05 -1.61 5.15
C LEU A 45 12.92 -2.99 4.52
N THR A 46 12.72 -3.02 3.21
CA THR A 46 12.67 -4.22 2.40
C THR A 46 13.85 -4.25 1.45
N LEU A 47 14.50 -5.41 1.32
CA LEU A 47 15.63 -5.59 0.42
C LEU A 47 15.17 -6.12 -0.92
N GLU A 48 15.20 -5.28 -1.95
CA GLU A 48 14.82 -5.65 -3.31
C GLU A 48 16.04 -5.76 -4.23
N ALA A 49 16.01 -6.73 -5.13
CA ALA A 49 16.99 -6.84 -6.21
C ALA A 49 16.53 -6.00 -7.43
N PRO A 50 17.50 -5.41 -8.21
CA PRO A 50 18.92 -5.35 -7.94
C PRO A 50 19.26 -4.11 -7.07
N SER A 51 19.77 -4.34 -5.88
CA SER A 51 20.26 -3.26 -5.01
C SER A 51 21.62 -3.64 -4.41
N LYS A 52 22.37 -2.65 -3.92
CA LYS A 52 23.62 -2.96 -3.19
C LYS A 52 23.33 -3.78 -1.94
N PHE A 53 22.22 -3.56 -1.29
CA PHE A 53 21.80 -4.32 -0.11
C PHE A 53 21.37 -5.75 -0.44
N SER A 54 20.89 -6.04 -1.66
CA SER A 54 20.61 -7.43 -2.05
C SER A 54 21.87 -8.25 -2.30
N VAL A 55 23.02 -7.58 -2.64
CA VAL A 55 24.33 -8.22 -2.81
C VAL A 55 25.05 -8.39 -1.48
N HIS A 56 24.95 -7.41 -0.60
CA HIS A 56 25.54 -7.39 0.75
C HIS A 56 24.45 -7.03 1.76
N PRO A 57 23.57 -8.00 2.10
CA PRO A 57 22.44 -7.72 2.97
C PRO A 57 22.93 -7.30 4.38
N PRO A 58 22.45 -6.18 4.89
CA PRO A 58 22.68 -5.84 6.28
C PRO A 58 21.91 -6.79 7.21
N ASP A 59 22.32 -6.85 8.47
CA ASP A 59 21.62 -7.61 9.49
C ASP A 59 20.29 -6.87 9.86
N LEU A 60 19.18 -7.39 9.35
CA LEU A 60 17.84 -6.84 9.58
C LEU A 60 17.17 -7.55 10.76
N PRO A 61 16.22 -6.89 11.44
CA PRO A 61 15.37 -7.55 12.41
C PRO A 61 14.64 -8.76 11.78
N ASP A 62 14.45 -9.81 12.57
CA ASP A 62 13.60 -10.93 12.16
C ASP A 62 12.13 -10.46 11.96
N PRO A 63 11.31 -11.25 11.25
CA PRO A 63 9.94 -10.85 10.93
C PRO A 63 9.08 -10.54 12.17
N GLN A 64 9.27 -11.26 13.29
CA GLN A 64 8.51 -11.03 14.51
C GLN A 64 8.92 -9.70 15.16
N THR A 65 10.23 -9.45 15.27
CA THR A 65 10.76 -8.16 15.76
C THR A 65 10.26 -7.00 14.90
N ASN A 66 10.24 -7.18 13.58
CA ASN A 66 9.76 -6.14 12.65
C ASN A 66 8.25 -5.86 12.84
N ALA A 67 7.44 -6.91 13.02
CA ALA A 67 6.02 -6.78 13.35
C ALA A 67 5.79 -6.07 14.69
N ASP A 68 6.60 -6.39 15.72
CA ASP A 68 6.54 -5.73 17.02
C ASP A 68 6.90 -4.24 16.96
N LEU A 69 7.87 -3.88 16.10
CA LEU A 69 8.24 -2.48 15.85
C LEU A 69 7.09 -1.72 15.17
N PHE A 70 6.43 -2.35 14.20
CA PHE A 70 5.25 -1.76 13.55
C PHE A 70 4.10 -1.53 14.55
N CYS A 71 3.76 -2.56 15.33
CA CYS A 71 2.70 -2.46 16.34
C CYS A 71 3.00 -1.35 17.36
N PHE A 72 4.26 -1.24 17.80
CA PHE A 72 4.71 -0.18 18.69
C PHE A 72 4.57 1.21 18.06
N ALA A 73 5.04 1.38 16.82
CA ALA A 73 4.94 2.63 16.09
C ALA A 73 3.49 3.05 15.85
N LYS A 74 2.63 2.11 15.42
CA LYS A 74 1.19 2.32 15.24
C LYS A 74 0.56 2.84 16.53
N SER A 75 0.77 2.16 17.65
CA SER A 75 0.24 2.59 18.96
C SER A 75 0.71 4.00 19.34
N ARG A 76 1.99 4.32 19.10
CA ARG A 76 2.56 5.64 19.39
C ARG A 76 1.94 6.75 18.55
N LEU A 77 1.76 6.50 17.24
CA LEU A 77 1.14 7.46 16.31
C LEU A 77 -0.35 7.66 16.63
N GLU A 78 -1.09 6.58 16.91
CA GLU A 78 -2.51 6.67 17.30
C GLU A 78 -2.68 7.45 18.61
N SER A 79 -1.83 7.21 19.61
CA SER A 79 -1.85 7.98 20.88
C SER A 79 -1.52 9.46 20.68
N ALA A 80 -0.84 9.81 19.60
CA ALA A 80 -0.57 11.20 19.20
C ALA A 80 -1.69 11.80 18.30
N GLY A 81 -2.78 11.06 18.08
CA GLY A 81 -3.97 11.49 17.32
C GLY A 81 -3.86 11.34 15.81
N TYR A 82 -2.97 10.47 15.31
CA TYR A 82 -2.95 10.06 13.91
C TYR A 82 -3.84 8.84 13.73
N ARG A 83 -4.64 8.81 12.66
CA ARG A 83 -5.42 7.66 12.24
C ARG A 83 -4.59 6.82 11.27
N HIS A 84 -4.46 5.53 11.54
CA HIS A 84 -4.00 4.55 10.57
C HIS A 84 -5.11 4.33 9.54
N TYR A 85 -4.92 4.68 8.26
CA TYR A 85 -5.98 4.60 7.26
C TYR A 85 -5.69 3.62 6.11
N GLU A 86 -4.43 3.24 5.92
CA GLU A 86 -4.01 2.18 5.00
C GLU A 86 -2.65 1.61 5.46
N VAL A 87 -2.20 0.55 4.82
CA VAL A 87 -1.11 -0.34 5.26
C VAL A 87 0.12 0.37 5.84
N SER A 88 0.57 1.47 5.23
CA SER A 88 1.80 2.17 5.60
C SER A 88 1.58 3.61 6.08
N ASN A 89 0.34 4.13 6.04
CA ASN A 89 0.13 5.55 6.21
C ASN A 89 -0.82 5.93 7.34
N PHE A 90 -0.42 7.00 8.01
CA PHE A 90 -1.12 7.61 9.15
C PHE A 90 -1.36 9.09 8.87
N CYS A 91 -2.50 9.62 9.26
CA CYS A 91 -2.79 11.04 9.06
C CYS A 91 -3.66 11.62 10.17
N ARG A 92 -3.67 12.93 10.28
CA ARG A 92 -4.75 13.63 10.99
C ARG A 92 -6.06 13.41 10.22
N PRO A 93 -7.22 13.31 10.89
CA PRO A 93 -8.50 13.16 10.20
C PRO A 93 -8.71 14.20 9.09
N GLY A 94 -9.06 13.75 7.88
CA GLY A 94 -9.25 14.60 6.71
C GLY A 94 -7.98 14.94 5.91
N PHE A 95 -6.83 14.33 6.27
CA PHE A 95 -5.57 14.51 5.55
C PHE A 95 -5.05 13.20 4.93
N GLU A 96 -5.95 12.26 4.67
CA GLU A 96 -5.64 11.04 3.93
C GLU A 96 -5.07 11.39 2.54
N SER A 97 -4.00 10.69 2.13
CA SER A 97 -3.43 10.88 0.79
C SER A 97 -4.43 10.42 -0.28
N ARG A 98 -5.05 11.37 -0.97
CA ARG A 98 -5.98 11.09 -2.08
C ARG A 98 -5.30 10.31 -3.21
N HIS A 99 -4.00 10.51 -3.39
CA HIS A 99 -3.20 9.79 -4.36
C HIS A 99 -3.08 8.31 -3.99
N ASN A 100 -2.75 7.98 -2.73
CA ASN A 100 -2.64 6.60 -2.27
C ASN A 100 -4.01 5.90 -2.29
N LEU A 101 -5.05 6.57 -1.79
CA LEU A 101 -6.40 6.02 -1.81
C LEU A 101 -6.89 5.74 -3.24
N ASN A 102 -6.49 6.57 -4.22
CA ASN A 102 -6.83 6.32 -5.62
C ASN A 102 -6.27 4.97 -6.11
N TYR A 103 -5.04 4.61 -5.72
CA TYR A 103 -4.48 3.29 -6.05
C TYR A 103 -5.25 2.16 -5.37
N TRP A 104 -5.47 2.27 -4.07
CA TRP A 104 -6.15 1.22 -3.30
C TRP A 104 -7.60 1.01 -3.71
N GLN A 105 -8.23 2.04 -4.22
CA GLN A 105 -9.59 1.99 -4.77
C GLN A 105 -9.65 1.60 -6.24
N GLY A 106 -8.52 1.25 -6.86
CA GLY A 106 -8.45 0.88 -8.28
C GLY A 106 -8.86 2.01 -9.22
N GLY A 107 -8.47 3.26 -8.89
CA GLY A 107 -8.73 4.44 -9.70
C GLY A 107 -7.77 4.57 -10.87
N ASP A 108 -8.10 5.49 -11.78
CA ASP A 108 -7.27 5.79 -12.95
C ASP A 108 -6.09 6.68 -12.59
N TYR A 109 -4.94 6.42 -13.22
CA TYR A 109 -3.73 7.24 -13.08
C TYR A 109 -2.84 7.12 -14.32
N ILE A 110 -2.06 8.17 -14.58
CA ILE A 110 -1.06 8.20 -15.65
C ILE A 110 0.33 8.33 -15.03
N GLY A 111 1.17 7.35 -15.30
CA GLY A 111 2.56 7.35 -14.90
C GLY A 111 3.45 8.06 -15.89
N LEU A 112 4.25 9.01 -15.43
CA LEU A 112 5.20 9.75 -16.24
C LEU A 112 6.63 9.37 -15.86
N GLY A 113 7.46 9.09 -16.86
CA GLY A 113 8.87 8.77 -16.66
C GLY A 113 9.22 7.31 -16.96
N VAL A 114 10.50 7.01 -16.70
CA VAL A 114 11.08 5.67 -16.89
C VAL A 114 10.41 4.66 -15.96
N ALA A 115 10.10 3.48 -16.47
CA ALA A 115 9.45 2.39 -15.76
C ALA A 115 8.09 2.75 -15.12
N ALA A 116 7.54 3.93 -15.40
CA ALA A 116 6.27 4.36 -14.82
C ALA A 116 5.12 3.51 -15.36
N HIS A 117 4.25 3.10 -14.45
CA HIS A 117 3.01 2.37 -14.76
C HIS A 117 1.83 3.33 -14.84
N SER A 118 0.85 2.99 -15.65
CA SER A 118 -0.41 3.70 -15.79
C SER A 118 -1.58 2.71 -15.73
N HIS A 119 -2.73 3.19 -15.29
CA HIS A 119 -3.98 2.44 -15.28
C HIS A 119 -5.13 3.35 -15.69
N GLN A 120 -5.92 2.92 -16.64
CA GLN A 120 -7.13 3.62 -17.08
C GLN A 120 -8.19 2.63 -17.54
N GLN A 121 -9.34 2.60 -16.84
CA GLN A 121 -10.51 1.78 -17.19
C GLN A 121 -10.20 0.29 -17.42
N GLY A 122 -9.28 -0.28 -16.62
CA GLY A 122 -8.87 -1.69 -16.72
C GLY A 122 -7.75 -1.94 -17.72
N ARG A 123 -7.30 -0.95 -18.48
CA ARG A 123 -6.07 -1.04 -19.26
C ARG A 123 -4.92 -0.57 -18.40
N ARG A 124 -3.87 -1.40 -18.30
CA ARG A 124 -2.59 -1.07 -17.69
C ARG A 124 -1.52 -1.02 -18.75
N TRP A 125 -0.59 -0.09 -18.63
CA TRP A 125 0.60 -0.08 -19.46
C TRP A 125 1.78 0.47 -18.68
N TRP A 126 2.97 0.15 -19.12
CA TRP A 126 4.20 0.60 -18.46
C TRP A 126 5.23 1.07 -19.48
N ASN A 127 6.03 2.03 -19.04
CA ASN A 127 7.09 2.59 -19.83
C ASN A 127 8.36 1.76 -19.75
N ILE A 128 9.24 1.97 -20.74
CA ILE A 128 10.58 1.35 -20.78
C ILE A 128 11.33 1.69 -19.49
N ASP A 129 11.99 0.70 -18.91
CA ASP A 129 12.79 0.76 -17.68
C ASP A 129 14.24 1.26 -17.89
N GLN A 130 14.67 1.39 -19.15
CA GLN A 130 15.99 1.87 -19.53
C GLN A 130 15.98 3.36 -19.83
N THR A 131 16.58 4.16 -18.95
CA THR A 131 16.58 5.64 -19.05
C THR A 131 16.98 6.17 -20.41
N LYS A 132 18.08 5.66 -21.00
CA LYS A 132 18.56 6.13 -22.32
C LYS A 132 17.53 5.88 -23.42
N ARG A 133 16.97 4.66 -23.47
CA ARG A 133 15.96 4.30 -24.47
C ARG A 133 14.65 5.07 -24.29
N TYR A 134 14.25 5.33 -23.04
CA TYR A 134 13.08 6.17 -22.74
C TYR A 134 13.29 7.57 -23.32
N ILE A 135 14.44 8.20 -23.03
CA ILE A 135 14.76 9.56 -23.52
C ILE A 135 14.81 9.60 -25.05
N GLU A 136 15.45 8.61 -25.69
CA GLU A 136 15.50 8.52 -27.16
C GLU A 136 14.11 8.45 -27.78
N ARG A 137 13.23 7.56 -27.27
CA ARG A 137 11.88 7.43 -27.82
C ARG A 137 11.09 8.73 -27.66
N VAL A 138 11.10 9.33 -26.49
CA VAL A 138 10.39 10.59 -26.24
C VAL A 138 10.91 11.72 -27.13
N LYS A 139 12.23 11.86 -27.27
CA LYS A 139 12.85 12.88 -28.16
C LYS A 139 12.46 12.70 -29.62
N ASN A 140 12.27 11.46 -30.07
CA ASN A 140 11.91 11.12 -31.44
C ASN A 140 10.38 11.11 -31.66
N GLY A 141 9.57 11.54 -30.67
CA GLY A 141 8.11 11.52 -30.74
C GLY A 141 7.49 10.11 -30.73
N ALA A 142 8.27 9.07 -30.40
CA ALA A 142 7.80 7.69 -30.30
C ALA A 142 7.27 7.38 -28.90
N SER A 143 6.27 6.49 -28.83
CA SER A 143 5.73 6.03 -27.55
C SER A 143 6.81 5.35 -26.69
N PRO A 144 6.98 5.73 -25.43
CA PRO A 144 7.88 5.05 -24.50
C PRO A 144 7.30 3.77 -23.91
N CYS A 145 6.08 3.37 -24.29
CA CYS A 145 5.41 2.17 -23.78
C CYS A 145 6.22 0.91 -24.11
N ALA A 146 6.46 0.07 -23.10
CA ALA A 146 7.14 -1.21 -23.20
C ALA A 146 6.18 -2.39 -23.29
N GLY A 147 5.00 -2.26 -22.69
CA GLY A 147 3.98 -3.29 -22.70
C GLY A 147 2.66 -2.79 -22.11
N GLU A 148 1.62 -3.55 -22.34
CA GLU A 148 0.27 -3.29 -21.84
C GLU A 148 -0.48 -4.57 -21.57
N GLU A 149 -1.49 -4.48 -20.71
CA GLU A 149 -2.50 -5.52 -20.48
C GLU A 149 -3.89 -4.91 -20.35
N VAL A 150 -4.90 -5.68 -20.65
CA VAL A 150 -6.29 -5.27 -20.47
C VAL A 150 -6.96 -6.29 -19.56
N LEU A 151 -7.46 -5.83 -18.43
CA LEU A 151 -8.17 -6.65 -17.47
C LEU A 151 -9.64 -6.73 -17.85
N ASP A 152 -10.17 -7.93 -17.84
CA ASP A 152 -11.62 -8.17 -17.91
C ASP A 152 -12.31 -7.75 -16.60
N ALA A 153 -13.61 -7.96 -16.52
CA ALA A 153 -14.42 -7.57 -15.36
C ALA A 153 -13.98 -8.33 -14.09
N GLU A 154 -13.66 -9.61 -14.22
CA GLU A 154 -13.21 -10.45 -13.11
C GLU A 154 -11.83 -10.02 -12.61
N GLY A 155 -10.88 -9.78 -13.52
CA GLY A 155 -9.54 -9.29 -13.19
C GLY A 155 -9.58 -7.93 -12.46
N ARG A 156 -10.45 -7.00 -12.90
CA ARG A 156 -10.64 -5.72 -12.24
C ARG A 156 -11.24 -5.85 -10.84
N LEU A 157 -12.23 -6.74 -10.68
CA LEU A 157 -12.85 -7.02 -9.38
C LEU A 157 -11.82 -7.64 -8.42
N ARG A 158 -11.06 -8.64 -8.87
CA ARG A 158 -9.99 -9.27 -8.10
C ARG A 158 -8.97 -8.26 -7.62
N ASP A 159 -8.47 -7.41 -8.51
CA ASP A 159 -7.50 -6.39 -8.16
C ASP A 159 -8.05 -5.38 -7.16
N ALA A 160 -9.29 -4.94 -7.35
CA ALA A 160 -9.93 -4.00 -6.42
C ALA A 160 -10.15 -4.62 -5.03
N LEU A 161 -10.41 -5.93 -4.95
CA LEU A 161 -10.44 -6.66 -3.68
C LEU A 161 -9.07 -6.68 -3.03
N VAL A 162 -8.02 -7.11 -3.74
CA VAL A 162 -6.65 -7.24 -3.22
C VAL A 162 -6.08 -5.88 -2.80
N PHE A 163 -6.23 -4.84 -3.63
CA PHE A 163 -5.75 -3.50 -3.29
C PHE A 163 -6.59 -2.85 -2.20
N GLY A 164 -7.89 -3.09 -2.20
CA GLY A 164 -8.79 -2.54 -1.21
C GLY A 164 -8.56 -3.06 0.21
N LEU A 165 -8.05 -4.30 0.35
CA LEU A 165 -7.63 -4.84 1.66
C LEU A 165 -6.43 -4.11 2.28
N ARG A 166 -5.73 -3.26 1.52
CA ARG A 166 -4.69 -2.37 2.06
C ARG A 166 -5.27 -1.20 2.86
N MET A 167 -6.53 -0.87 2.66
CA MET A 167 -7.23 0.14 3.45
C MET A 167 -7.72 -0.46 4.77
N THR A 168 -7.60 0.29 5.87
CA THR A 168 -8.10 -0.15 7.20
C THR A 168 -9.62 -0.28 7.27
N ASP A 169 -10.32 0.46 6.42
CA ASP A 169 -11.78 0.38 6.30
C ASP A 169 -12.22 -0.84 5.46
N GLY A 170 -11.28 -1.46 4.69
CA GLY A 170 -11.54 -2.61 3.85
C GLY A 170 -12.44 -2.31 2.65
N VAL A 171 -13.15 -3.33 2.17
CA VAL A 171 -14.03 -3.26 1.00
C VAL A 171 -15.36 -3.98 1.24
N CYS A 172 -16.41 -3.54 0.56
CA CYS A 172 -17.69 -4.25 0.50
C CYS A 172 -17.80 -4.98 -0.85
N LEU A 173 -17.90 -6.30 -0.80
CA LEU A 173 -17.91 -7.16 -1.98
C LEU A 173 -19.06 -6.82 -2.93
N SER A 174 -20.26 -6.53 -2.39
CA SER A 174 -21.41 -6.13 -3.21
C SER A 174 -21.16 -4.85 -4.02
N GLN A 175 -20.44 -3.88 -3.44
CA GLN A 175 -20.08 -2.64 -4.15
C GLN A 175 -19.05 -2.91 -5.26
N LEU A 176 -18.10 -3.82 -5.03
CA LEU A 176 -17.15 -4.21 -6.05
C LEU A 176 -17.82 -4.96 -7.19
N GLU A 177 -18.73 -5.90 -6.87
CA GLU A 177 -19.52 -6.65 -7.85
C GLU A 177 -20.36 -5.73 -8.73
N GLU A 178 -21.06 -4.76 -8.12
CA GLU A 178 -21.84 -3.75 -8.84
C GLU A 178 -20.94 -2.88 -9.73
N ARG A 179 -19.81 -2.40 -9.19
CA ARG A 179 -18.88 -1.52 -9.92
C ARG A 179 -18.26 -2.17 -11.15
N PHE A 180 -17.94 -3.46 -11.08
CA PHE A 180 -17.21 -4.16 -12.16
C PHE A 180 -18.07 -5.09 -13.00
N GLY A 181 -19.32 -5.33 -12.59
CA GLY A 181 -20.22 -6.24 -13.32
C GLY A 181 -19.74 -7.70 -13.28
N ALA A 182 -19.03 -8.09 -12.23
CA ALA A 182 -18.51 -9.44 -12.00
C ALA A 182 -18.89 -9.89 -10.59
N VAL A 183 -18.84 -11.19 -10.31
CA VAL A 183 -19.27 -11.77 -9.03
C VAL A 183 -18.07 -12.43 -8.36
N ILE A 184 -17.97 -12.29 -7.04
CA ILE A 184 -17.04 -13.08 -6.23
C ILE A 184 -17.52 -14.52 -6.25
N ASP A 185 -16.76 -15.40 -6.90
CA ASP A 185 -17.07 -16.81 -7.02
C ASP A 185 -17.01 -17.53 -5.66
N GLU A 186 -17.60 -18.74 -5.61
CA GLU A 186 -17.68 -19.54 -4.39
C GLU A 186 -16.28 -19.91 -3.85
N SER A 187 -15.31 -20.12 -4.72
CA SER A 187 -13.93 -20.45 -4.33
C SER A 187 -13.30 -19.29 -3.58
N ARG A 188 -13.39 -18.09 -4.14
CA ARG A 188 -12.83 -16.88 -3.54
C ARG A 188 -13.55 -16.49 -2.25
N GLN A 189 -14.87 -16.70 -2.19
CA GLN A 189 -15.63 -16.50 -0.96
C GLN A 189 -15.14 -17.46 0.14
N LYS A 190 -14.94 -18.74 -0.16
CA LYS A 190 -14.38 -19.73 0.79
C LYS A 190 -12.96 -19.34 1.25
N GLN A 191 -12.14 -18.80 0.35
CA GLN A 191 -10.81 -18.29 0.73
C GLN A 191 -10.91 -17.13 1.72
N LEU A 192 -11.79 -16.16 1.49
CA LEU A 192 -12.02 -15.05 2.41
C LEU A 192 -12.53 -15.53 3.78
N GLU A 193 -13.44 -16.50 3.79
CA GLU A 193 -13.96 -17.10 5.03
C GLU A 193 -12.87 -17.85 5.79
N ALA A 194 -12.04 -18.63 5.11
CA ALA A 194 -10.91 -19.33 5.73
C ALA A 194 -9.90 -18.34 6.33
N MET A 195 -9.56 -17.27 5.62
CA MET A 195 -8.68 -16.22 6.15
C MET A 195 -9.30 -15.48 7.36
N ALA A 196 -10.62 -15.37 7.40
CA ALA A 196 -11.31 -14.80 8.56
C ALA A 196 -11.28 -15.77 9.76
N GLU A 197 -11.47 -17.07 9.54
CA GLU A 197 -11.31 -18.09 10.57
C GLU A 197 -9.88 -18.17 11.12
N GLU A 198 -8.87 -17.96 10.26
CA GLU A 198 -7.46 -17.86 10.64
C GLU A 198 -7.16 -16.55 11.39
N GLY A 199 -8.10 -15.60 11.44
CA GLY A 199 -7.98 -14.31 12.13
C GLY A 199 -7.19 -13.26 11.35
N PHE A 200 -6.96 -13.44 10.05
CA PHE A 200 -6.31 -12.45 9.19
C PHE A 200 -7.28 -11.39 8.66
N LEU A 201 -8.52 -11.76 8.47
CA LEU A 201 -9.57 -10.87 7.99
C LEU A 201 -10.71 -10.75 9.03
N ASP A 202 -11.37 -9.61 9.03
CA ASP A 202 -12.65 -9.40 9.68
C ASP A 202 -13.69 -9.33 8.57
N PHE A 203 -14.58 -10.36 8.51
CA PHE A 203 -15.56 -10.51 7.45
C PHE A 203 -16.98 -10.41 8.00
N ASP A 204 -17.60 -9.25 7.83
CA ASP A 204 -19.03 -9.05 8.11
C ASP A 204 -19.87 -9.69 6.99
N LYS A 205 -20.28 -10.95 7.23
CA LYS A 205 -21.12 -11.70 6.27
C LYS A 205 -22.47 -11.04 5.99
N GLY A 206 -23.03 -10.31 6.96
CA GLY A 206 -24.32 -9.64 6.81
C GLY A 206 -24.25 -8.46 5.86
N LYS A 207 -23.20 -7.67 5.93
CA LYS A 207 -22.93 -6.55 5.02
C LYS A 207 -22.11 -6.94 3.81
N ARG A 208 -21.56 -8.16 3.79
CA ARG A 208 -20.61 -8.62 2.80
C ARG A 208 -19.39 -7.67 2.67
N CYS A 209 -18.90 -7.15 3.82
CA CYS A 209 -17.73 -6.28 3.85
C CYS A 209 -16.57 -7.00 4.54
N VAL A 210 -15.37 -6.84 4.01
CA VAL A 210 -14.15 -7.50 4.47
C VAL A 210 -13.03 -6.48 4.64
N LYS A 211 -12.28 -6.59 5.73
CA LYS A 211 -11.09 -5.78 6.00
C LYS A 211 -10.00 -6.64 6.62
N ALA A 212 -8.75 -6.25 6.43
CA ALA A 212 -7.63 -6.90 7.10
C ALA A 212 -7.63 -6.55 8.60
N THR A 213 -7.42 -7.56 9.45
CA THR A 213 -7.07 -7.34 10.86
C THR A 213 -5.64 -6.82 10.96
N LEU A 214 -5.19 -6.40 12.15
CA LEU A 214 -3.78 -6.04 12.33
C LEU A 214 -2.84 -7.22 11.97
N LYS A 215 -3.22 -8.45 12.37
CA LYS A 215 -2.50 -9.67 11.99
C LYS A 215 -2.45 -9.85 10.47
N GLY A 216 -3.57 -9.61 9.78
CA GLY A 216 -3.65 -9.69 8.32
C GLY A 216 -2.83 -8.62 7.62
N MET A 217 -2.81 -7.39 8.14
CA MET A 217 -2.01 -6.29 7.56
C MET A 217 -0.51 -6.57 7.59
N LEU A 218 -0.01 -7.26 8.62
CA LEU A 218 1.40 -7.61 8.75
C LEU A 218 1.88 -8.65 7.71
N VAL A 219 0.96 -9.40 7.10
CA VAL A 219 1.23 -10.46 6.11
C VAL A 219 0.39 -10.27 4.83
N LEU A 220 0.01 -9.03 4.53
CA LEU A 220 -0.98 -8.74 3.51
C LEU A 220 -0.52 -9.14 2.10
N ASP A 221 0.77 -9.08 1.80
CA ASP A 221 1.30 -9.51 0.51
C ASP A 221 1.14 -11.04 0.32
N GLU A 222 1.34 -11.82 1.38
CA GLU A 222 1.09 -13.28 1.38
C GLU A 222 -0.40 -13.60 1.20
N LEU A 223 -1.28 -12.84 1.89
CA LEU A 223 -2.73 -12.99 1.73
C LEU A 223 -3.19 -12.61 0.32
N SER A 224 -2.57 -11.59 -0.28
CA SER A 224 -2.85 -11.16 -1.64
C SER A 224 -2.61 -12.28 -2.65
N VAL A 225 -1.52 -13.03 -2.50
CA VAL A 225 -1.19 -14.19 -3.36
C VAL A 225 -2.26 -15.30 -3.26
N ARG A 226 -2.87 -15.47 -2.09
CA ARG A 226 -3.96 -16.47 -1.89
C ARG A 226 -5.26 -16.07 -2.59
N LEU A 227 -5.46 -14.79 -2.94
CA LEU A 227 -6.67 -14.26 -3.58
C LEU A 227 -6.54 -14.10 -5.10
N ILE A 228 -5.34 -14.25 -5.66
CA ILE A 228 -5.05 -14.17 -7.10
C ILE A 228 -5.22 -15.52 -7.75
#